data_1d826b0de1f365991d4f88c3ae642342
#
_entry.id   1d826b0de1f365991d4f88c3ae642342
#
_cell.length_a   1.000
_cell.length_b   1.000
_cell.length_c   1.000
_cell.angle_alpha   90.00
_cell.angle_beta   90.00
_cell.angle_gamma   90.00
#
_symmetry.space_group_name_H-M   'P 1'
#
loop_
_entity.id
_entity.type
_entity.pdbx_description
1 polymer ?
#
loop_
_entity_poly.entity_id
_entity_poly.type
_entity_poly.pdbx_seq_one_letter_code
_entity_poly.pdbx_strand_id
1 'polypeptide(L)'
;YPEILNAETGFISGTEVNIEELMTLDPDVVFYSAASPQLGQQLTEAGFAAVAISANKWDYDCIETLENWFALLGQIFPENDKTELVQSYSQEAYDLVQERVSGLSDEERERVFFLFKYSENSILTSGAHFFGNWWAEAVGAVNVAQELDVDNQAEVNLEQVYAWDPD
;
A
#
# COMPACT_ATOMS: atom_id res chain seq x y z
N TYR A 1 -8.27 16.65 9.45
CA TYR A 1 -7.18 17.54 9.00
C TYR A 1 -7.75 18.55 8.02
N PRO A 2 -8.30 19.70 8.53
CA PRO A 2 -8.92 20.74 7.67
C PRO A 2 -7.90 21.39 6.72
N GLU A 3 -6.62 21.36 7.05
CA GLU A 3 -5.53 21.88 6.24
C GLU A 3 -5.44 21.20 4.86
N ILE A 4 -5.76 19.91 4.77
CA ILE A 4 -5.76 19.16 3.50
C ILE A 4 -6.78 19.72 2.51
N LEU A 5 -7.89 20.27 2.99
CA LEU A 5 -8.93 20.86 2.15
C LEU A 5 -8.47 22.13 1.42
N ASN A 6 -7.40 22.76 1.90
CA ASN A 6 -6.81 23.97 1.34
C ASN A 6 -5.51 23.68 0.57
N ALA A 7 -5.16 22.40 0.34
CA ALA A 7 -3.97 22.07 -0.43
C ALA A 7 -4.14 22.47 -1.90
N GLU A 8 -3.09 23.07 -2.45
CA GLU A 8 -3.04 23.40 -3.88
C GLU A 8 -2.92 22.10 -4.69
N THR A 9 -3.77 21.97 -5.71
CA THR A 9 -3.82 20.77 -6.56
C THR A 9 -3.70 21.10 -8.05
N GLY A 10 -3.54 22.37 -8.41
CA GLY A 10 -3.51 22.85 -9.79
C GLY A 10 -2.38 22.24 -10.64
N PHE A 11 -1.28 21.81 -9.99
CA PHE A 11 -0.15 21.16 -10.65
C PHE A 11 -0.42 19.71 -11.12
N ILE A 12 -1.61 19.16 -10.83
CA ILE A 12 -2.00 17.80 -11.25
C ILE A 12 -3.14 17.91 -12.27
N SER A 13 -2.97 17.26 -13.43
CA SER A 13 -4.00 17.09 -14.45
C SER A 13 -4.14 15.61 -14.79
N GLY A 14 -5.17 14.98 -14.24
CA GLY A 14 -5.34 13.53 -14.36
C GLY A 14 -4.22 12.79 -13.65
N THR A 15 -3.35 12.12 -14.41
CA THR A 15 -2.15 11.41 -13.91
C THR A 15 -0.84 12.18 -14.18
N GLU A 16 -0.91 13.32 -14.85
CA GLU A 16 0.26 14.13 -15.24
C GLU A 16 0.53 15.21 -14.20
N VAL A 17 1.80 15.46 -13.93
CA VAL A 17 2.29 16.52 -13.02
C VAL A 17 2.86 17.65 -13.87
N ASN A 18 2.33 18.86 -13.68
CA ASN A 18 2.87 20.07 -14.27
C ASN A 18 4.06 20.56 -13.44
N ILE A 19 5.27 20.27 -13.89
CA ILE A 19 6.52 20.62 -13.19
C ILE A 19 6.69 22.14 -13.06
N GLU A 20 6.31 22.94 -14.08
CA GLU A 20 6.45 24.39 -14.06
C GLU A 20 5.53 25.01 -12.98
N GLU A 21 4.32 24.50 -12.86
CA GLU A 21 3.38 24.94 -11.83
C GLU A 21 3.82 24.50 -10.44
N LEU A 22 4.32 23.26 -10.31
CA LEU A 22 4.91 22.77 -9.06
C LEU A 22 6.09 23.65 -8.60
N MET A 23 6.93 24.13 -9.53
CA MET A 23 8.03 25.07 -9.22
C MET A 23 7.53 26.38 -8.62
N THR A 24 6.34 26.85 -8.98
CA THR A 24 5.78 28.08 -8.41
C THR A 24 5.36 27.96 -6.95
N LEU A 25 5.13 26.73 -6.48
CA LEU A 25 4.81 26.44 -5.09
C LEU A 25 6.04 26.38 -4.18
N ASP A 26 7.24 26.30 -4.75
CA ASP A 26 8.54 26.26 -4.07
C ASP A 26 8.57 25.27 -2.88
N PRO A 27 8.23 23.99 -3.09
CA PRO A 27 8.19 23.02 -1.99
C PRO A 27 9.59 22.62 -1.54
N ASP A 28 9.80 22.48 -0.22
CA ASP A 28 11.05 21.99 0.36
C ASP A 28 11.33 20.51 0.00
N VAL A 29 10.28 19.70 -0.18
CA VAL A 29 10.37 18.28 -0.55
C VAL A 29 9.15 17.85 -1.37
N VAL A 30 9.39 16.98 -2.34
CA VAL A 30 8.33 16.37 -3.17
C VAL A 30 8.32 14.86 -2.97
N PHE A 31 7.24 14.32 -2.41
CA PHE A 31 7.03 12.88 -2.32
C PHE A 31 6.35 12.36 -3.58
N TYR A 32 6.83 11.27 -4.13
CA TYR A 32 6.24 10.64 -5.31
C TYR A 32 6.22 9.11 -5.19
N SER A 33 5.39 8.45 -5.99
CA SER A 33 5.33 6.98 -6.02
C SER A 33 6.58 6.38 -6.66
N ALA A 34 7.23 5.44 -5.98
CA ALA A 34 8.35 4.68 -6.54
C ALA A 34 7.97 3.89 -7.82
N ALA A 35 6.68 3.67 -8.06
CA ALA A 35 6.18 3.08 -9.30
C ALA A 35 6.25 4.05 -10.51
N SER A 36 6.62 5.31 -10.29
CA SER A 36 6.72 6.34 -11.33
C SER A 36 8.16 6.87 -11.47
N PRO A 37 9.13 6.05 -11.89
CA PRO A 37 10.55 6.44 -11.94
C PRO A 37 10.81 7.60 -12.91
N GLN A 38 10.03 7.75 -13.98
CA GLN A 38 10.14 8.86 -14.93
C GLN A 38 9.79 10.20 -14.26
N LEU A 39 8.76 10.22 -13.40
CA LEU A 39 8.42 11.42 -12.62
C LEU A 39 9.56 11.77 -11.66
N GLY A 40 10.14 10.77 -10.98
CA GLY A 40 11.28 10.98 -10.11
C GLY A 40 12.48 11.60 -10.82
N GLN A 41 12.77 11.17 -12.05
CA GLN A 41 13.81 11.78 -12.90
C GLN A 41 13.49 13.23 -13.24
N GLN A 42 12.25 13.52 -13.71
CA GLN A 42 11.81 14.89 -14.04
C GLN A 42 11.90 15.83 -12.83
N LEU A 43 11.46 15.38 -11.65
CA LEU A 43 11.57 16.16 -10.42
C LEU A 43 13.04 16.47 -10.05
N THR A 44 13.91 15.47 -10.17
CA THR A 44 15.36 15.64 -9.89
C THR A 44 16.03 16.58 -10.89
N GLU A 45 15.71 16.47 -12.18
CA GLU A 45 16.22 17.36 -13.24
C GLU A 45 15.72 18.79 -13.06
N ALA A 46 14.52 18.98 -12.55
CA ALA A 46 13.96 20.30 -12.18
C ALA A 46 14.55 20.89 -10.88
N GLY A 47 15.37 20.11 -10.15
CA GLY A 47 16.07 20.57 -8.94
C GLY A 47 15.31 20.37 -7.64
N PHE A 48 14.21 19.62 -7.64
CA PHE A 48 13.48 19.31 -6.40
C PHE A 48 14.20 18.27 -5.53
N ALA A 49 14.08 18.40 -4.21
CA ALA A 49 14.36 17.33 -3.27
C ALA A 49 13.24 16.27 -3.38
N ALA A 50 13.42 15.30 -4.28
CA ALA A 50 12.42 14.29 -4.61
C ALA A 50 12.63 13.00 -3.81
N VAL A 51 11.59 12.53 -3.12
CA VAL A 51 11.61 11.34 -2.26
C VAL A 51 10.62 10.30 -2.76
N ALA A 52 11.12 9.14 -3.17
CA ALA A 52 10.28 8.02 -3.60
C ALA A 52 9.65 7.30 -2.40
N ILE A 53 8.33 7.07 -2.45
CA ILE A 53 7.61 6.24 -1.47
C ILE A 53 7.12 4.98 -2.17
N SER A 54 7.36 3.82 -1.57
CA SER A 54 6.92 2.53 -2.07
C SER A 54 5.98 1.86 -1.08
N ALA A 55 4.87 1.31 -1.59
CA ALA A 55 3.93 0.50 -0.82
C ALA A 55 4.23 -1.00 -0.89
N ASN A 56 5.09 -1.42 -1.83
CA ASN A 56 5.37 -2.84 -2.12
C ASN A 56 6.83 -3.26 -1.98
N LYS A 57 7.68 -2.37 -1.46
CA LYS A 57 9.12 -2.65 -1.31
C LYS A 57 9.41 -3.78 -0.32
N TRP A 58 8.52 -4.00 0.63
CA TRP A 58 8.61 -5.01 1.69
C TRP A 58 7.54 -6.09 1.52
N ASP A 59 7.40 -6.61 0.32
CA ASP A 59 6.48 -7.71 -0.05
C ASP A 59 5.04 -7.49 0.44
N TYR A 60 4.60 -6.22 0.39
CA TYR A 60 3.29 -5.75 0.87
C TYR A 60 3.06 -5.92 2.38
N ASP A 61 4.10 -6.19 3.18
CA ASP A 61 4.01 -6.11 4.63
C ASP A 61 3.65 -4.67 5.04
N CYS A 62 2.40 -4.49 5.47
CA CYS A 62 1.89 -3.16 5.79
C CYS A 62 2.47 -2.62 7.10
N ILE A 63 2.89 -3.49 8.02
CA ILE A 63 3.54 -3.10 9.28
C ILE A 63 4.94 -2.58 8.97
N GLU A 64 5.77 -3.39 8.32
CA GLU A 64 7.13 -3.01 7.93
C GLU A 64 7.12 -1.76 7.03
N THR A 65 6.18 -1.68 6.08
CA THR A 65 6.01 -0.50 5.21
C THR A 65 5.74 0.76 6.02
N LEU A 66 4.79 0.71 6.97
CA LEU A 66 4.43 1.85 7.81
C LEU A 66 5.62 2.31 8.67
N GLU A 67 6.30 1.38 9.33
CA GLU A 67 7.46 1.67 10.17
C GLU A 67 8.59 2.35 9.39
N ASN A 68 8.90 1.83 8.19
CA ASN A 68 9.92 2.42 7.33
C ASN A 68 9.52 3.80 6.78
N TRP A 69 8.23 4.05 6.51
CA TRP A 69 7.77 5.38 6.12
C TRP A 69 7.93 6.38 7.27
N PHE A 70 7.59 5.99 8.50
CA PHE A 70 7.78 6.87 9.65
C PHE A 70 9.27 7.12 9.95
N ALA A 71 10.12 6.11 9.80
CA ALA A 71 11.57 6.28 9.93
C ALA A 71 12.13 7.25 8.86
N LEU A 72 11.65 7.18 7.61
CA LEU A 72 12.01 8.12 6.56
C LEU A 72 11.52 9.54 6.87
N LEU A 73 10.25 9.68 7.28
CA LEU A 73 9.67 10.99 7.63
C LEU A 73 10.36 11.61 8.86
N GLY A 74 10.75 10.80 9.86
CA GLY A 74 11.50 11.27 11.03
C GLY A 74 12.89 11.80 10.67
N GLN A 75 13.55 11.26 9.63
CA GLN A 75 14.82 11.78 9.11
C GLN A 75 14.63 13.12 8.38
N ILE A 76 13.50 13.32 7.68
CA ILE A 76 13.21 14.54 6.93
C ILE A 76 12.68 15.63 7.88
N PHE A 77 11.86 15.26 8.87
CA PHE A 77 11.20 16.16 9.83
C PHE A 77 11.51 15.77 11.28
N PRO A 78 12.76 15.94 11.74
CA PRO A 78 13.21 15.42 13.05
C PRO A 78 12.44 16.01 14.26
N GLU A 79 11.90 17.23 14.16
CA GLU A 79 11.09 17.80 15.24
C GLU A 79 9.73 17.08 15.41
N ASN A 80 9.28 16.35 14.40
CA ASN A 80 8.01 15.62 14.38
C ASN A 80 8.21 14.11 14.32
N ASP A 81 9.40 13.59 14.64
CA ASP A 81 9.71 12.18 14.60
C ASP A 81 8.78 11.37 15.54
N LYS A 82 8.11 10.40 14.95
CA LYS A 82 7.21 9.45 15.62
C LYS A 82 7.61 8.00 15.40
N THR A 83 8.82 7.76 14.91
CA THR A 83 9.31 6.43 14.53
C THR A 83 9.17 5.42 15.67
N GLU A 84 9.71 5.73 16.85
CA GLU A 84 9.64 4.82 18.02
C GLU A 84 8.20 4.57 18.46
N LEU A 85 7.34 5.60 18.41
CA LEU A 85 5.94 5.49 18.82
C LEU A 85 5.17 4.57 17.86
N VAL A 86 5.37 4.73 16.54
CA VAL A 86 4.71 3.91 15.52
C VAL A 86 5.21 2.47 15.62
N GLN A 87 6.51 2.24 15.71
CA GLN A 87 7.08 0.90 15.87
C GLN A 87 6.53 0.16 17.09
N SER A 88 6.43 0.87 18.24
CA SER A 88 5.87 0.26 19.45
C SER A 88 4.40 -0.14 19.28
N TYR A 89 3.58 0.72 18.70
CA TYR A 89 2.15 0.44 18.53
C TYR A 89 1.87 -0.58 17.42
N SER A 90 2.59 -0.55 16.31
CA SER A 90 2.42 -1.53 15.24
C SER A 90 2.81 -2.93 15.71
N GLN A 91 3.93 -3.05 16.45
CA GLN A 91 4.36 -4.33 17.00
C GLN A 91 3.36 -4.86 18.05
N GLU A 92 2.91 -4.01 18.99
CA GLU A 92 1.90 -4.40 19.99
C GLU A 92 0.60 -4.88 19.33
N ALA A 93 0.12 -4.16 18.30
CA ALA A 93 -1.09 -4.54 17.58
C ALA A 93 -0.91 -5.86 16.83
N TYR A 94 0.24 -6.04 16.16
CA TYR A 94 0.56 -7.27 15.42
C TYR A 94 0.65 -8.46 16.35
N ASP A 95 1.39 -8.33 17.46
CA ASP A 95 1.55 -9.39 18.46
C ASP A 95 0.21 -9.82 19.04
N LEU A 96 -0.69 -8.86 19.34
CA LEU A 96 -2.04 -9.14 19.82
C LEU A 96 -2.87 -9.93 18.81
N VAL A 97 -2.75 -9.62 17.53
CA VAL A 97 -3.42 -10.39 16.46
C VAL A 97 -2.82 -11.78 16.37
N GLN A 98 -1.49 -11.91 16.33
CA GLN A 98 -0.79 -13.19 16.24
C GLN A 98 -1.11 -14.11 17.44
N GLU A 99 -1.20 -13.57 18.66
CA GLU A 99 -1.62 -14.34 19.83
C GLU A 99 -3.00 -14.99 19.63
N ARG A 100 -3.92 -14.32 18.95
CA ARG A 100 -5.29 -14.80 18.71
C ARG A 100 -5.38 -15.81 17.57
N VAL A 101 -4.56 -15.67 16.52
CA VAL A 101 -4.70 -16.44 15.29
C VAL A 101 -3.69 -17.58 15.14
N SER A 102 -2.57 -17.56 15.89
CA SER A 102 -1.51 -18.58 15.78
C SER A 102 -1.95 -20.00 16.14
N GLY A 103 -3.06 -20.16 16.85
CA GLY A 103 -3.61 -21.46 17.24
C GLY A 103 -4.69 -21.99 16.29
N LEU A 104 -5.07 -21.25 15.26
CA LEU A 104 -6.13 -21.67 14.34
C LEU A 104 -5.63 -22.83 13.46
N SER A 105 -6.45 -23.88 13.37
CA SER A 105 -6.28 -24.94 12.36
C SER A 105 -6.72 -24.41 10.98
N ASP A 106 -6.34 -25.10 9.91
CA ASP A 106 -6.72 -24.71 8.55
C ASP A 106 -8.25 -24.67 8.34
N GLU A 107 -9.00 -25.49 9.09
CA GLU A 107 -10.47 -25.54 9.06
C GLU A 107 -11.14 -24.36 9.79
N GLU A 108 -10.40 -23.68 10.67
CA GLU A 108 -10.87 -22.52 11.45
C GLU A 108 -10.51 -21.19 10.82
N ARG A 109 -9.78 -21.23 9.70
CA ARG A 109 -9.37 -20.02 8.97
C ARG A 109 -10.45 -19.61 7.99
N GLU A 110 -10.92 -18.37 8.12
CA GLU A 110 -11.86 -17.76 7.16
C GLU A 110 -11.24 -17.67 5.75
N ARG A 111 -12.02 -17.98 4.75
CA ARG A 111 -11.64 -17.99 3.34
C ARG A 111 -12.07 -16.68 2.68
N VAL A 112 -11.14 -15.75 2.49
CA VAL A 112 -11.45 -14.39 2.05
C VAL A 112 -11.17 -14.18 0.56
N PHE A 113 -12.02 -13.42 -0.09
CA PHE A 113 -11.85 -12.96 -1.46
C PHE A 113 -11.69 -11.44 -1.52
N PHE A 114 -10.61 -10.96 -2.12
CA PHE A 114 -10.36 -9.53 -2.29
C PHE A 114 -10.95 -9.04 -3.62
N LEU A 115 -12.00 -8.25 -3.56
CA LEU A 115 -12.63 -7.66 -4.73
C LEU A 115 -12.13 -6.21 -4.92
N PHE A 116 -11.21 -5.97 -5.88
CA PHE A 116 -10.72 -4.63 -6.18
C PHE A 116 -11.56 -3.90 -7.22
N LYS A 117 -11.99 -4.63 -8.23
CA LYS A 117 -12.81 -4.08 -9.30
C LYS A 117 -13.77 -5.13 -9.81
N TYR A 118 -14.99 -4.70 -10.04
CA TYR A 118 -16.01 -5.48 -10.72
C TYR A 118 -16.51 -4.73 -11.96
N SER A 119 -16.59 -5.44 -13.06
CA SER A 119 -17.27 -5.02 -14.28
C SER A 119 -18.01 -6.23 -14.87
N GLU A 120 -18.88 -6.00 -15.89
CA GLU A 120 -19.66 -7.08 -16.49
C GLU A 120 -18.81 -8.27 -16.99
N ASN A 121 -17.54 -8.01 -17.35
CA ASN A 121 -16.67 -9.01 -17.98
C ASN A 121 -15.38 -9.26 -17.19
N SER A 122 -15.15 -8.62 -16.05
CA SER A 122 -13.87 -8.69 -15.36
C SER A 122 -14.03 -8.46 -13.87
N ILE A 123 -13.41 -9.33 -13.09
CA ILE A 123 -13.25 -9.22 -11.64
C ILE A 123 -11.74 -9.19 -11.37
N LEU A 124 -11.25 -8.16 -10.69
CA LEU A 124 -9.85 -8.09 -10.27
C LEU A 124 -9.73 -8.44 -8.80
N THR A 125 -8.81 -9.35 -8.50
CA THR A 125 -8.52 -9.85 -7.16
C THR A 125 -7.02 -9.81 -6.84
N SER A 126 -6.64 -10.18 -5.61
CA SER A 126 -5.26 -10.31 -5.17
C SER A 126 -4.74 -11.72 -5.43
N GLY A 127 -3.71 -11.86 -6.25
CA GLY A 127 -2.96 -13.12 -6.35
C GLY A 127 -2.03 -13.36 -5.16
N ALA A 128 -1.21 -14.41 -5.25
CA ALA A 128 -0.31 -14.87 -4.18
C ALA A 128 0.70 -13.81 -3.73
N HIS A 129 1.24 -13.03 -4.65
CA HIS A 129 2.32 -12.06 -4.38
C HIS A 129 1.83 -10.61 -4.40
N PHE A 130 0.59 -10.40 -3.94
CA PHE A 130 0.00 -9.07 -3.84
C PHE A 130 -0.55 -8.83 -2.44
N PHE A 131 -0.82 -7.57 -2.08
CA PHE A 131 -1.08 -7.16 -0.69
C PHE A 131 -2.21 -7.93 0.03
N GLY A 132 -3.23 -8.38 -0.69
CA GLY A 132 -4.34 -9.12 -0.08
C GLY A 132 -3.92 -10.46 0.51
N ASN A 133 -2.92 -11.13 -0.08
CA ASN A 133 -2.41 -12.37 0.48
C ASN A 133 -1.73 -12.13 1.83
N TRP A 134 -0.83 -11.15 1.91
CA TRP A 134 -0.19 -10.78 3.17
C TRP A 134 -1.22 -10.39 4.24
N TRP A 135 -2.25 -9.61 3.87
CA TRP A 135 -3.30 -9.19 4.81
C TRP A 135 -4.12 -10.37 5.34
N ALA A 136 -4.49 -11.31 4.47
CA ALA A 136 -5.20 -12.51 4.89
C ALA A 136 -4.37 -13.32 5.89
N GLU A 137 -3.11 -13.61 5.54
CA GLU A 137 -2.20 -14.39 6.39
C GLU A 137 -1.95 -13.69 7.74
N ALA A 138 -1.73 -12.37 7.73
CA ALA A 138 -1.47 -11.59 8.94
C ALA A 138 -2.62 -11.64 9.95
N VAL A 139 -3.86 -11.87 9.52
CA VAL A 139 -5.03 -11.99 10.40
C VAL A 139 -5.53 -13.44 10.55
N GLY A 140 -4.75 -14.41 10.09
CA GLY A 140 -5.07 -15.85 10.20
C GLY A 140 -6.16 -16.32 9.23
N ALA A 141 -6.46 -15.55 8.18
CA ALA A 141 -7.36 -15.95 7.11
C ALA A 141 -6.60 -16.58 5.93
N VAL A 142 -7.31 -17.07 4.94
CA VAL A 142 -6.79 -17.63 3.69
C VAL A 142 -7.30 -16.83 2.50
N ASN A 143 -6.41 -16.25 1.70
CA ASN A 143 -6.80 -15.67 0.42
C ASN A 143 -7.17 -16.80 -0.55
N VAL A 144 -8.44 -16.88 -0.97
CA VAL A 144 -8.88 -17.95 -1.88
C VAL A 144 -8.22 -17.90 -3.25
N ALA A 145 -7.71 -16.73 -3.66
CA ALA A 145 -7.00 -16.53 -4.92
C ALA A 145 -5.47 -16.72 -4.81
N GLN A 146 -4.95 -17.22 -3.68
CA GLN A 146 -3.49 -17.45 -3.47
C GLN A 146 -2.88 -18.48 -4.44
N GLU A 147 -3.70 -19.32 -5.09
CA GLU A 147 -3.20 -20.25 -6.11
C GLU A 147 -2.78 -19.53 -7.42
N LEU A 148 -3.18 -18.27 -7.59
CA LEU A 148 -2.79 -17.45 -8.72
C LEU A 148 -1.40 -16.85 -8.46
N ASP A 149 -0.37 -17.50 -9.02
CA ASP A 149 1.04 -17.13 -8.90
C ASP A 149 1.36 -15.86 -9.73
N VAL A 150 0.89 -14.72 -9.24
CA VAL A 150 1.06 -13.41 -9.90
C VAL A 150 1.47 -12.34 -8.89
N ASP A 151 2.34 -11.42 -9.34
CA ASP A 151 2.88 -10.31 -8.53
C ASP A 151 1.95 -9.10 -8.44
N ASN A 152 0.76 -9.18 -9.02
CA ASN A 152 -0.18 -8.08 -9.16
C ASN A 152 -1.62 -8.55 -8.98
N GLN A 153 -2.54 -7.69 -9.39
CA GLN A 153 -3.94 -8.07 -9.53
C GLN A 153 -4.10 -9.15 -10.58
N ALA A 154 -4.91 -10.16 -10.25
CA ALA A 154 -5.33 -11.20 -11.19
C ALA A 154 -6.74 -10.92 -11.70
N GLU A 155 -6.96 -11.20 -12.98
CA GLU A 155 -8.30 -11.17 -13.56
C GLU A 155 -8.94 -12.57 -13.48
N VAL A 156 -10.15 -12.61 -12.94
CA VAL A 156 -10.94 -13.84 -12.75
C VAL A 156 -12.39 -13.62 -13.18
N ASN A 157 -13.14 -14.70 -13.30
CA ASN A 157 -14.58 -14.67 -13.56
C ASN A 157 -15.38 -15.16 -12.36
N LEU A 158 -16.70 -14.98 -12.40
CA LEU A 158 -17.60 -15.42 -11.32
C LEU A 158 -17.56 -16.94 -11.08
N GLU A 159 -17.38 -17.75 -12.13
CA GLU A 159 -17.30 -19.21 -12.02
C GLU A 159 -16.10 -19.62 -11.15
N GLN A 160 -14.96 -18.94 -11.34
CA GLN A 160 -13.77 -19.14 -10.54
C GLN A 160 -14.01 -18.75 -9.07
N VAL A 161 -14.66 -17.60 -8.83
CA VAL A 161 -14.99 -17.16 -7.46
C VAL A 161 -15.93 -18.17 -6.78
N TYR A 162 -16.95 -18.64 -7.49
CA TYR A 162 -17.84 -19.70 -6.97
C TYR A 162 -17.11 -21.02 -6.70
N ALA A 163 -16.14 -21.39 -7.54
CA ALA A 163 -15.34 -22.60 -7.33
C ALA A 163 -14.44 -22.50 -6.09
N TRP A 164 -13.96 -21.32 -5.77
CA TRP A 164 -13.18 -21.08 -4.55
C TRP A 164 -14.02 -21.05 -3.29
N ASP A 165 -15.31 -20.78 -3.38
CA ASP A 165 -16.27 -20.78 -2.25
C ASP A 165 -15.74 -19.97 -1.03
N PRO A 166 -15.52 -18.65 -1.14
CA PRO A 166 -15.16 -17.80 0.01
C PRO A 166 -16.29 -17.71 1.01
N ASP A 167 -15.97 -17.51 2.32
CA ASP A 167 -16.91 -17.37 3.41
C ASP A 167 -17.74 -16.06 3.37
#